data_a0b03196da94ec15716267e1848080c5
#
_entry.id   a0b03196da94ec15716267e1848080c5
#
_cell.length_a   1.000
_cell.length_b   1.000
_cell.length_c   1.000
_cell.angle_alpha   90.00
_cell.angle_beta   90.00
_cell.angle_gamma   90.00
#
_symmetry.space_group_name_H-M   'P 1'
#
loop_
_entity.id
_entity.type
_entity.pdbx_description
1 polymer ?
#
loop_
_entity_poly.entity_id
_entity_poly.type
_entity_poly.pdbx_seq_one_letter_code
_entity_poly.pdbx_strand_id
1 'polypeptide(L)'
;MSENNKAILEAANAAIAQGNYEGFLSFCTDDTEWTFVGDRTLKGKAAVRQWMATEYVEPPLNIVANLIAEGDFVTALGDFTIKDEDGKAAYYSYCDIWRFRGDKMVELRAFVIPAEVKAETSNAA
;
A
#
# COMPACT_ATOMS: atom_id res chain seq x y z
N MET A 1 4.17 19.68 2.46
CA MET A 1 5.32 19.46 3.32
C MET A 1 5.50 18.00 3.61
N SER A 2 6.75 17.57 3.65
CA SER A 2 7.07 16.16 3.78
C SER A 2 6.51 15.50 5.03
N GLU A 3 6.63 16.15 6.18
CA GLU A 3 6.12 15.56 7.42
C GLU A 3 4.60 15.48 7.42
N ASN A 4 3.94 16.46 6.80
CA ASN A 4 2.50 16.42 6.67
C ASN A 4 2.07 15.26 5.77
N ASN A 5 2.82 15.01 4.69
CA ASN A 5 2.50 13.92 3.77
C ASN A 5 2.67 12.56 4.45
N LYS A 6 3.68 12.40 5.31
CA LYS A 6 3.81 11.17 6.10
C LYS A 6 2.59 10.96 6.99
N ALA A 7 2.15 12.03 7.66
CA ALA A 7 1.00 11.93 8.56
C ALA A 7 -0.27 11.55 7.79
N ILE A 8 -0.44 12.09 6.59
CA ILE A 8 -1.58 11.75 5.75
C ILE A 8 -1.54 10.27 5.37
N LEU A 9 -0.38 9.76 4.97
CA LEU A 9 -0.26 8.36 4.61
C LEU A 9 -0.53 7.46 5.83
N GLU A 10 -0.05 7.84 7.00
CA GLU A 10 -0.31 7.08 8.21
C GLU A 10 -1.79 7.04 8.53
N ALA A 11 -2.49 8.17 8.39
CA ALA A 11 -3.92 8.23 8.65
C ALA A 11 -4.68 7.38 7.62
N ALA A 12 -4.25 7.42 6.36
CA ALA A 12 -4.88 6.63 5.31
C ALA A 12 -4.71 5.13 5.59
N ASN A 13 -3.50 4.72 5.97
CA ASN A 13 -3.25 3.32 6.30
C ASN A 13 -4.04 2.86 7.51
N ALA A 14 -4.23 3.74 8.49
CA ALA A 14 -5.04 3.40 9.66
C ALA A 14 -6.50 3.15 9.26
N ALA A 15 -7.02 3.90 8.29
CA ALA A 15 -8.37 3.68 7.80
C ALA A 15 -8.50 2.30 7.16
N ILE A 16 -7.52 1.88 6.37
CA ILE A 16 -7.53 0.55 5.76
C ILE A 16 -7.52 -0.53 6.84
N ALA A 17 -6.69 -0.36 7.85
CA ALA A 17 -6.58 -1.36 8.92
C ALA A 17 -7.90 -1.55 9.64
N GLN A 18 -8.76 -0.54 9.66
CA GLN A 18 -10.07 -0.61 10.28
C GLN A 18 -11.15 -1.04 9.31
N GLY A 19 -10.80 -1.36 8.07
CA GLY A 19 -11.77 -1.72 7.05
C GLY A 19 -12.49 -0.54 6.45
N ASN A 20 -12.06 0.68 6.74
CA ASN A 20 -12.68 1.89 6.23
C ASN A 20 -12.01 2.32 4.93
N TYR A 21 -12.34 1.64 3.84
CA TYR A 21 -11.70 1.88 2.56
C TYR A 21 -12.10 3.24 1.97
N GLU A 22 -13.33 3.67 2.19
CA GLU A 22 -13.74 5.01 1.75
C GLU A 22 -12.95 6.09 2.50
N GLY A 23 -12.63 5.85 3.77
CA GLY A 23 -11.77 6.75 4.52
C GLY A 23 -10.41 6.88 3.89
N PHE A 24 -9.82 5.76 3.46
CA PHE A 24 -8.55 5.79 2.74
C PHE A 24 -8.70 6.59 1.43
N LEU A 25 -9.75 6.27 0.66
CA LEU A 25 -9.95 6.90 -0.64
C LEU A 25 -10.17 8.39 -0.54
N SER A 26 -10.66 8.87 0.60
CA SER A 26 -10.83 10.32 0.82
C SER A 26 -9.50 11.05 0.81
N PHE A 27 -8.39 10.35 1.03
CA PHE A 27 -7.05 10.93 0.96
C PHE A 27 -6.45 10.86 -0.43
N CYS A 28 -7.18 10.33 -1.41
CA CYS A 28 -6.71 10.23 -2.79
C CYS A 28 -7.42 11.26 -3.67
N THR A 29 -6.73 11.71 -4.73
CA THR A 29 -7.39 12.55 -5.73
C THR A 29 -8.34 11.71 -6.56
N ASP A 30 -9.31 12.36 -7.21
CA ASP A 30 -10.25 11.63 -8.08
C ASP A 30 -9.54 10.98 -9.26
N ASP A 31 -8.46 11.58 -9.73
CA ASP A 31 -7.68 11.06 -10.84
C ASP A 31 -6.47 10.26 -10.40
N THR A 32 -6.47 9.79 -9.16
CA THR A 32 -5.34 9.02 -8.63
C THR A 32 -5.02 7.84 -9.54
N GLU A 33 -3.74 7.50 -9.63
CA GLU A 33 -3.32 6.44 -10.52
C GLU A 33 -2.36 5.52 -9.78
N TRP A 34 -2.67 4.25 -9.76
CA TRP A 34 -1.87 3.25 -9.06
C TRP A 34 -1.25 2.30 -10.06
N THR A 35 0.07 2.20 -10.07
CA THR A 35 0.78 1.25 -10.92
C THR A 35 1.40 0.19 -10.04
N PHE A 36 0.99 -1.05 -10.27
CA PHE A 36 1.65 -2.22 -9.68
C PHE A 36 2.71 -2.60 -10.71
N VAL A 37 3.95 -2.26 -10.42
CA VAL A 37 5.02 -2.37 -11.40
C VAL A 37 5.19 -3.82 -11.85
N GLY A 38 5.17 -4.03 -13.16
CA GLY A 38 5.25 -5.36 -13.72
C GLY A 38 3.90 -6.06 -13.90
N ASP A 39 2.82 -5.43 -13.46
CA ASP A 39 1.49 -6.05 -13.50
C ASP A 39 0.49 -5.14 -14.23
N ARG A 40 -0.02 -4.12 -13.55
CA ARG A 40 -1.12 -3.32 -14.11
C ARG A 40 -1.10 -1.90 -13.56
N THR A 41 -1.87 -1.03 -14.21
CA THR A 41 -2.13 0.31 -13.72
C THR A 41 -3.64 0.49 -13.55
N LEU A 42 -4.02 1.04 -12.40
CA LEU A 42 -5.42 1.40 -12.12
C LEU A 42 -5.53 2.90 -12.27
N LYS A 43 -6.45 3.36 -13.12
CA LYS A 43 -6.60 4.78 -13.38
C LYS A 43 -7.91 5.30 -12.81
N GLY A 44 -7.81 6.24 -11.89
CA GLY A 44 -8.94 6.89 -11.26
C GLY A 44 -9.36 6.22 -9.97
N LYS A 45 -9.96 7.03 -9.10
CA LYS A 45 -10.40 6.56 -7.78
C LYS A 45 -11.40 5.40 -7.88
N ALA A 46 -12.28 5.44 -8.89
CA ALA A 46 -13.26 4.37 -9.05
C ALA A 46 -12.59 3.03 -9.33
N ALA A 47 -11.53 3.02 -10.14
CA ALA A 47 -10.80 1.79 -10.43
C ALA A 47 -10.11 1.24 -9.17
N VAL A 48 -9.56 2.13 -8.36
CA VAL A 48 -8.91 1.73 -7.11
C VAL A 48 -9.95 1.17 -6.14
N ARG A 49 -11.12 1.81 -6.05
CA ARG A 49 -12.20 1.33 -5.19
C ARG A 49 -12.64 -0.08 -5.58
N GLN A 50 -12.79 -0.30 -6.87
CA GLN A 50 -13.20 -1.62 -7.37
C GLN A 50 -12.14 -2.67 -7.05
N TRP A 51 -10.87 -2.32 -7.24
CA TRP A 51 -9.76 -3.23 -6.93
C TRP A 51 -9.76 -3.61 -5.46
N MET A 52 -9.95 -2.63 -4.57
CA MET A 52 -9.99 -2.89 -3.14
C MET A 52 -11.14 -3.81 -2.77
N ALA A 53 -12.31 -3.60 -3.39
CA ALA A 53 -13.47 -4.42 -3.10
C ALA A 53 -13.25 -5.88 -3.48
N THR A 54 -12.44 -6.11 -4.50
CA THR A 54 -12.14 -7.46 -4.97
C THR A 54 -11.00 -8.10 -4.20
N GLU A 55 -9.93 -7.34 -3.93
CA GLU A 55 -8.70 -7.91 -3.39
C GLU A 55 -8.68 -8.00 -1.88
N TYR A 56 -9.37 -7.10 -1.20
CA TYR A 56 -9.35 -7.09 0.26
C TYR A 56 -10.58 -7.77 0.80
N VAL A 57 -10.52 -9.11 0.87
CA VAL A 57 -11.58 -9.89 1.50
C VAL A 57 -11.71 -9.44 2.95
N GLU A 58 -10.59 -9.17 3.59
CA GLU A 58 -10.55 -8.51 4.88
C GLU A 58 -9.34 -7.57 4.86
N PRO A 59 -9.26 -6.62 5.78
CA PRO A 59 -8.15 -5.67 5.74
C PRO A 59 -6.81 -6.38 5.79
N PRO A 60 -5.86 -5.97 4.94
CA PRO A 60 -4.53 -6.57 5.00
C PRO A 60 -3.83 -6.16 6.29
N LEU A 61 -2.99 -7.05 6.81
CA LEU A 61 -2.14 -6.70 7.92
C LEU A 61 -0.89 -6.05 7.36
N ASN A 62 -0.76 -4.77 7.59
CA ASN A 62 0.33 -3.97 7.01
C ASN A 62 1.29 -3.53 8.11
N ILE A 63 2.56 -3.84 7.92
CA ILE A 63 3.61 -3.44 8.86
C ILE A 63 4.59 -2.55 8.11
N VAL A 64 4.56 -1.26 8.42
CA VAL A 64 5.45 -0.29 7.79
C VAL A 64 6.75 -0.23 8.56
N ALA A 65 7.85 -0.54 7.90
CA ALA A 65 9.16 -0.50 8.53
C ALA A 65 9.77 0.89 8.46
N ASN A 66 9.60 1.58 7.33
CA ASN A 66 10.20 2.90 7.12
C ASN A 66 9.30 3.78 6.30
N LEU A 67 9.25 5.06 6.64
CA LEU A 67 8.65 6.09 5.81
C LEU A 67 9.74 7.12 5.51
N ILE A 68 9.96 7.35 4.23
CA ILE A 68 11.00 8.27 3.76
C ILE A 68 10.31 9.32 2.90
N ALA A 69 10.43 10.58 3.27
CA ALA A 69 9.75 11.64 2.55
C ALA A 69 10.73 12.64 1.99
N GLU A 70 10.46 13.07 0.77
CA GLU A 70 11.24 14.13 0.13
C GLU A 70 10.32 14.83 -0.87
N GLY A 71 10.18 16.14 -0.75
CA GLY A 71 9.33 16.92 -1.66
C GLY A 71 7.90 16.42 -1.58
N ASP A 72 7.35 16.09 -2.73
CA ASP A 72 5.98 15.60 -2.83
C ASP A 72 5.87 14.09 -2.70
N PHE A 73 6.96 13.42 -2.40
CA PHE A 73 6.99 11.95 -2.36
C PHE A 73 7.12 11.42 -0.95
N VAL A 74 6.42 10.32 -0.69
CA VAL A 74 6.65 9.51 0.51
C VAL A 74 6.82 8.08 0.05
N THR A 75 7.92 7.46 0.46
CA THR A 75 8.20 6.06 0.16
C THR A 75 7.98 5.25 1.42
N ALA A 76 7.17 4.20 1.30
CA ALA A 76 6.90 3.30 2.41
C ALA A 76 7.52 1.95 2.12
N LEU A 77 8.31 1.45 3.05
CA LEU A 77 8.91 0.12 2.97
C LEU A 77 8.29 -0.73 4.06
N GLY A 78 7.85 -1.92 3.70
CA GLY A 78 7.24 -2.76 4.71
C GLY A 78 6.83 -4.10 4.18
N ASP A 79 6.00 -4.78 4.96
CA ASP A 79 5.47 -6.08 4.63
C ASP A 79 3.97 -6.08 4.82
N PHE A 80 3.26 -6.90 4.07
CA PHE A 80 1.86 -7.08 4.37
C PHE A 80 1.46 -8.53 4.15
N THR A 81 0.41 -8.91 4.87
CA THR A 81 -0.21 -10.22 4.77
C THR A 81 -1.64 -10.02 4.33
N ILE A 82 -2.08 -10.80 3.38
CA ILE A 82 -3.46 -10.72 2.91
C ILE A 82 -4.01 -12.15 2.88
N LYS A 83 -5.29 -12.31 3.19
CA LYS A 83 -5.94 -13.61 3.17
C LYS A 83 -6.87 -13.70 1.98
N ASP A 84 -6.90 -14.89 1.36
CA ASP A 84 -7.83 -15.13 0.27
C ASP A 84 -9.18 -15.61 0.84
N GLU A 85 -10.11 -15.95 -0.06
CA GLU A 85 -11.44 -16.38 0.35
C GLU A 85 -11.44 -17.64 1.18
N ASP A 86 -10.41 -18.47 1.04
CA ASP A 86 -10.28 -19.70 1.79
C ASP A 86 -9.59 -19.48 3.12
N GLY A 87 -9.22 -18.25 3.43
CA GLY A 87 -8.53 -17.94 4.67
C GLY A 87 -7.03 -18.20 4.62
N LYS A 88 -6.51 -18.52 3.44
CA LYS A 88 -5.09 -18.79 3.29
C LYS A 88 -4.33 -17.49 3.22
N ALA A 89 -3.27 -17.38 4.02
CA ALA A 89 -2.48 -16.16 4.08
C ALA A 89 -1.40 -16.16 3.00
N ALA A 90 -1.18 -15.00 2.42
CA ALA A 90 -0.05 -14.76 1.51
C ALA A 90 0.74 -13.58 2.05
N TYR A 91 2.05 -13.68 1.95
CA TYR A 91 2.97 -12.71 2.55
C TYR A 91 3.75 -12.01 1.46
N TYR A 92 3.87 -10.67 1.62
CA TYR A 92 4.53 -9.83 0.62
C TYR A 92 5.41 -8.80 1.29
N SER A 93 6.50 -8.45 0.62
CA SER A 93 7.29 -7.28 0.97
C SER A 93 7.03 -6.23 -0.09
N TYR A 94 7.04 -4.97 0.28
CA TYR A 94 6.71 -3.92 -0.67
C TYR A 94 7.57 -2.68 -0.49
N CYS A 95 7.67 -1.95 -1.60
CA CYS A 95 8.18 -0.60 -1.62
C CYS A 95 7.15 0.21 -2.39
N ASP A 96 6.44 1.08 -1.69
CA ASP A 96 5.39 1.90 -2.28
C ASP A 96 5.87 3.33 -2.36
N ILE A 97 5.87 3.90 -3.55
CA ILE A 97 6.27 5.28 -3.77
C ILE A 97 5.01 6.09 -4.04
N TRP A 98 4.65 6.93 -3.08
CA TRP A 98 3.46 7.77 -3.14
C TRP A 98 3.85 9.18 -3.55
N ARG A 99 3.11 9.75 -4.49
CA ARG A 99 3.28 11.16 -4.84
C ARG A 99 2.02 11.91 -4.44
N PHE A 100 2.22 13.08 -3.85
CA PHE A 100 1.12 13.91 -3.36
C PHE A 100 0.92 15.14 -4.24
N ARG A 101 -0.33 15.54 -4.36
CA ARG A 101 -0.70 16.81 -4.97
C ARG A 101 -1.56 17.54 -3.96
N GLY A 102 -1.00 18.59 -3.34
CA GLY A 102 -1.63 19.20 -2.18
C GLY A 102 -1.62 18.19 -1.06
N ASP A 103 -2.75 18.02 -0.40
CA ASP A 103 -2.87 17.12 0.74
C ASP A 103 -3.41 15.74 0.34
N LYS A 104 -3.33 15.38 -0.94
CA LYS A 104 -3.92 14.14 -1.40
C LYS A 104 -2.95 13.34 -2.23
N MET A 105 -3.11 12.02 -2.17
CA MET A 105 -2.26 11.10 -2.92
C MET A 105 -2.76 11.03 -4.36
N VAL A 106 -1.89 11.39 -5.29
CA VAL A 106 -2.25 11.43 -6.71
C VAL A 106 -1.68 10.26 -7.48
N GLU A 107 -0.64 9.62 -6.95
CA GLU A 107 0.00 8.53 -7.68
C GLU A 107 0.65 7.57 -6.72
N LEU A 108 0.53 6.27 -7.03
CA LEU A 108 1.26 5.22 -6.35
C LEU A 108 2.04 4.42 -7.39
N ARG A 109 3.30 4.15 -7.09
CA ARG A 109 4.07 3.14 -7.79
C ARG A 109 4.43 2.08 -6.77
N ALA A 110 3.86 0.90 -6.93
CA ALA A 110 4.03 -0.17 -5.95
C ALA A 110 4.92 -1.27 -6.51
N PHE A 111 5.94 -1.61 -5.74
CA PHE A 111 6.82 -2.73 -6.04
C PHE A 111 6.53 -3.78 -4.98
N VAL A 112 5.88 -4.86 -5.38
CA VAL A 112 5.40 -5.88 -4.45
C VAL A 112 5.99 -7.23 -4.83
N ILE A 113 6.61 -7.88 -3.86
CA ILE A 113 7.30 -9.13 -4.08
C ILE A 113 6.79 -10.17 -3.11
N PRO A 114 6.47 -11.39 -3.57
CA PRO A 114 6.13 -12.44 -2.62
C PRO A 114 7.28 -12.65 -1.65
N ALA A 115 6.97 -12.71 -0.36
CA ALA A 115 7.98 -12.72 0.67
C ALA A 115 7.98 -14.01 1.47
N GLU A 116 7.64 -15.09 0.82
CA GLU A 116 7.68 -16.36 1.46
C GLU A 116 9.11 -16.77 1.58
N VAL A 117 9.68 -16.56 2.72
CA VAL A 117 11.10 -16.72 2.91
C VAL A 117 11.38 -18.06 3.50
N LYS A 118 12.25 -18.84 2.86
CA LYS A 118 12.79 -20.00 3.48
C LYS A 118 13.84 -19.56 4.43
N ALA A 119 13.73 -19.95 5.67
CA ALA A 119 14.75 -19.64 6.64
C ALA A 119 16.01 -20.40 6.25
N GLU A 120 17.07 -19.66 6.01
CA GLU A 120 18.35 -20.29 5.80
C GLU A 120 18.87 -20.70 7.13
N THR A 121 19.21 -21.95 7.25
CA THR A 121 19.80 -22.33 8.48
C THR A 121 21.19 -21.94 8.40
N SER A 122 21.62 -21.54 9.38
CA SER A 122 22.87 -21.17 9.38
C SER A 122 23.79 -22.12 9.22
N ASN A 123 23.54 -22.94 8.98
CA ASN A 123 24.37 -23.67 8.68
C ASN A 123 24.76 -23.42 7.75
N ALA A 124 24.11 -22.96 7.52
CA ALA A 124 24.54 -22.57 6.85
C ALA A 124 25.62 -22.27 7.28
N ALA A 125 25.86 -22.53 7.70
CA ALA A 125 26.86 -22.21 8.06
C ALA A 125 27.41 -22.48 8.25
#